data_a5c19cabcc9aba03d16e819bea51f523
#
_entry.id   a5c19cabcc9aba03d16e819bea51f523
#
_cell.length_a   1.000
_cell.length_b   1.000
_cell.length_c   1.000
_cell.angle_alpha   90.00
_cell.angle_beta   90.00
_cell.angle_gamma   90.00
#
_symmetry.space_group_name_H-M   'P 1'
#
loop_
_entity.id
_entity.type
_entity.pdbx_description
1 polymer ?
#
loop_
_entity_poly.entity_id
_entity_poly.type
_entity_poly.pdbx_seq_one_letter_code
_entity_poly.pdbx_strand_id
1 'polypeptide(L)'
;SVGYDLYCRLLRKTVERMQRGGDVKSSEARPDEYVDPPEVEIELGMDAYLPDKWVPSVDDRLELLRAFNEIRTKADAKEALAMLRDRYGRVPAEAKELVRQFRLRALFAECSLTRVSWRQDLWLIEYRDRATLEGVLGSSGAKIELRPQGQGRAFLMAPKGLNARKGLEWLEAALLGDSKAKRISLASQI
;
A
#
# COMPACT_ATOMS: atom_id res chain seq x y z
N SER A 1 -8.68 -10.17 3.75
CA SER A 1 -8.60 -9.24 2.62
C SER A 1 -8.57 -9.93 1.25
N VAL A 2 -9.17 -11.10 1.14
CA VAL A 2 -9.28 -11.85 -0.12
C VAL A 2 -10.14 -11.11 -1.16
N GLY A 3 -11.03 -10.20 -0.71
CA GLY A 3 -11.96 -9.50 -1.59
C GLY A 3 -11.35 -8.42 -2.48
N TYR A 4 -10.34 -7.69 -1.98
CA TYR A 4 -9.73 -6.60 -2.74
C TYR A 4 -8.81 -7.12 -3.86
N ASP A 5 -7.98 -8.12 -3.57
CA ASP A 5 -7.10 -8.73 -4.57
C ASP A 5 -7.89 -9.47 -5.66
N LEU A 6 -8.98 -10.13 -5.26
CA LEU A 6 -9.89 -10.75 -6.21
C LEU A 6 -10.58 -9.69 -7.09
N TYR A 7 -10.99 -8.58 -6.49
CA TYR A 7 -11.63 -7.46 -7.18
C TYR A 7 -10.67 -6.76 -8.17
N CYS A 8 -9.44 -6.50 -7.77
CA CYS A 8 -8.43 -5.94 -8.68
C CYS A 8 -8.07 -6.90 -9.83
N ARG A 9 -8.02 -8.22 -9.57
CA ARG A 9 -7.81 -9.23 -10.61
C ARG A 9 -9.00 -9.33 -11.58
N LEU A 10 -10.23 -9.21 -11.07
CA LEU A 10 -11.44 -9.21 -11.89
C LEU A 10 -11.50 -7.95 -12.76
N LEU A 11 -11.15 -6.78 -12.20
CA LEU A 11 -11.04 -5.53 -12.94
C LEU A 11 -10.01 -5.62 -14.07
N ARG A 12 -8.80 -6.11 -13.78
CA ARG A 12 -7.75 -6.28 -14.79
C ARG A 12 -8.25 -7.19 -15.93
N LYS A 13 -8.85 -8.34 -15.61
CA LYS A 13 -9.44 -9.24 -16.63
C LYS A 13 -10.55 -8.60 -17.43
N THR A 14 -11.38 -7.75 -16.82
CA THR A 14 -12.48 -7.06 -17.53
C THR A 14 -11.94 -5.98 -18.46
N VAL A 15 -10.96 -5.20 -18.02
CA VAL A 15 -10.28 -4.19 -18.86
C VAL A 15 -9.52 -4.86 -20.01
N GLU A 16 -8.77 -5.93 -19.75
CA GLU A 16 -8.08 -6.70 -20.79
C GLU A 16 -9.06 -7.32 -21.80
N ARG A 17 -10.22 -7.77 -21.34
CA ARG A 17 -11.27 -8.32 -22.23
C ARG A 17 -11.91 -7.23 -23.09
N MET A 18 -12.16 -6.04 -22.54
CA MET A 18 -12.68 -4.89 -23.29
C MET A 18 -11.68 -4.36 -24.31
N GLN A 19 -10.38 -4.39 -23.99
CA GLN A 19 -9.31 -3.98 -24.93
C GLN A 19 -9.08 -4.97 -26.06
N ARG A 20 -9.38 -6.27 -25.87
CA ARG A 20 -9.22 -7.30 -26.90
C ARG A 20 -10.44 -7.48 -27.81
N GLY A 21 -11.56 -6.83 -27.51
CA GLY A 21 -12.82 -6.96 -28.27
C GLY A 21 -13.08 -5.89 -29.33
N GLY A 22 -12.17 -4.97 -29.56
CA GLY A 22 -12.32 -3.93 -30.56
C GLY A 22 -11.33 -4.10 -31.72
N ASP A 23 -11.85 -4.37 -32.92
CA ASP A 23 -11.13 -4.33 -34.18
C ASP A 23 -10.36 -3.00 -34.31
N VAL A 24 -9.04 -3.05 -34.46
CA VAL A 24 -8.18 -1.88 -34.56
C VAL A 24 -7.69 -1.74 -35.99
N LYS A 25 -8.13 -0.69 -36.65
CA LYS A 25 -7.35 -0.07 -37.75
C LYS A 25 -6.62 1.13 -37.15
N SER A 26 -5.31 0.96 -37.11
CA SER A 26 -4.23 1.93 -37.16
C SER A 26 -4.54 3.41 -36.96
N SER A 27 -4.04 3.98 -35.88
CA SER A 27 -3.54 5.34 -35.79
C SER A 27 -2.42 5.40 -34.77
N GLU A 28 -1.26 5.87 -35.21
CA GLU A 28 -0.05 6.10 -34.42
C GLU A 28 -0.29 7.17 -33.38
N ALA A 29 -0.79 6.76 -32.21
CA ALA A 29 -0.62 7.52 -30.99
C ALA A 29 0.27 6.66 -30.09
N ARG A 30 1.47 7.15 -29.77
CA ARG A 30 2.29 6.58 -28.71
C ARG A 30 1.38 6.47 -27.49
N PRO A 31 1.12 5.28 -26.94
CA PRO A 31 0.53 5.22 -25.62
C PRO A 31 1.53 5.88 -24.70
N ASP A 32 1.14 6.94 -24.01
CA ASP A 32 1.80 7.31 -22.76
C ASP A 32 1.93 6.01 -22.00
N GLU A 33 3.17 5.61 -21.79
CA GLU A 33 3.53 4.37 -21.13
C GLU A 33 2.98 4.46 -19.71
N TYR A 34 1.73 4.04 -19.53
CA TYR A 34 1.14 3.87 -18.21
C TYR A 34 1.90 2.71 -17.57
N VAL A 35 3.04 3.06 -16.98
CA VAL A 35 3.76 2.15 -16.11
C VAL A 35 2.85 1.92 -14.93
N ASP A 36 2.17 0.77 -14.93
CA ASP A 36 1.46 0.29 -13.74
C ASP A 36 2.39 0.50 -12.54
N PRO A 37 1.96 1.27 -11.52
CA PRO A 37 2.80 1.43 -10.34
C PRO A 37 3.12 0.03 -9.83
N PRO A 38 4.37 -0.25 -9.44
CA PRO A 38 4.81 -1.57 -9.06
C PRO A 38 3.86 -2.12 -8.01
N GLU A 39 3.22 -3.25 -8.34
CA GLU A 39 2.17 -3.84 -7.52
C GLU A 39 2.78 -4.34 -6.21
N VAL A 40 2.65 -3.55 -5.15
CA VAL A 40 3.08 -3.94 -3.80
C VAL A 40 1.91 -4.63 -3.10
N GLU A 41 2.11 -5.87 -2.73
CA GLU A 41 1.14 -6.66 -1.99
C GLU A 41 1.26 -6.36 -0.49
N ILE A 42 0.14 -5.94 0.13
CA ILE A 42 0.08 -5.60 1.56
C ILE A 42 -0.88 -6.54 2.28
N GLU A 43 -0.37 -7.38 3.17
CA GLU A 43 -1.13 -8.36 3.96
C GLU A 43 -1.08 -8.00 5.45
N LEU A 44 -2.05 -7.24 5.92
CA LEU A 44 -2.11 -6.75 7.30
C LEU A 44 -3.18 -7.41 8.15
N GLY A 45 -4.09 -8.18 7.54
CA GLY A 45 -5.27 -8.71 8.23
C GLY A 45 -6.25 -7.63 8.70
N MET A 46 -6.19 -6.45 8.07
CA MET A 46 -7.13 -5.35 8.32
C MET A 46 -8.06 -5.15 7.13
N ASP A 47 -9.33 -4.87 7.42
CA ASP A 47 -10.34 -4.60 6.39
C ASP A 47 -10.09 -3.24 5.73
N ALA A 48 -9.93 -3.25 4.40
CA ALA A 48 -9.67 -2.08 3.58
C ALA A 48 -10.46 -2.18 2.28
N TYR A 49 -11.63 -1.54 2.25
CA TYR A 49 -12.54 -1.57 1.11
C TYR A 49 -13.51 -0.38 1.15
N LEU A 50 -14.25 -0.17 0.06
CA LEU A 50 -15.37 0.77 0.01
C LEU A 50 -16.66 -0.01 0.30
N PRO A 51 -17.34 0.22 1.44
CA PRO A 51 -18.57 -0.49 1.78
C PRO A 51 -19.68 -0.20 0.76
N ASP A 52 -20.36 -1.24 0.26
CA ASP A 52 -21.44 -1.11 -0.73
C ASP A 52 -22.60 -0.22 -0.25
N LYS A 53 -22.89 -0.26 1.05
CA LYS A 53 -23.92 0.60 1.65
C LYS A 53 -23.53 2.07 1.67
N TRP A 54 -22.24 2.37 1.64
CA TRP A 54 -21.71 3.73 1.71
C TRP A 54 -21.45 4.32 0.31
N VAL A 55 -20.94 3.51 -0.63
CA VAL A 55 -20.84 3.84 -2.06
C VAL A 55 -21.59 2.77 -2.86
N PRO A 56 -22.92 2.91 -3.09
CA PRO A 56 -23.72 1.86 -3.72
C PRO A 56 -23.36 1.60 -5.17
N SER A 57 -22.99 2.64 -5.92
CA SER A 57 -22.65 2.54 -7.34
C SER A 57 -21.33 1.79 -7.54
N VAL A 58 -21.34 0.76 -8.37
CA VAL A 58 -20.14 0.02 -8.77
C VAL A 58 -19.21 0.90 -9.57
N ASP A 59 -19.76 1.70 -10.47
CA ASP A 59 -18.97 2.61 -11.32
C ASP A 59 -18.26 3.68 -10.49
N ASP A 60 -18.95 4.25 -9.49
CA ASP A 60 -18.35 5.21 -8.55
C ASP A 60 -17.19 4.56 -7.76
N ARG A 61 -17.36 3.31 -7.30
CA ARG A 61 -16.29 2.59 -6.62
C ARG A 61 -15.07 2.37 -7.51
N LEU A 62 -15.31 2.04 -8.79
CA LEU A 62 -14.24 1.87 -9.77
C LEU A 62 -13.50 3.18 -10.04
N GLU A 63 -14.24 4.28 -10.21
CA GLU A 63 -13.69 5.61 -10.39
C GLU A 63 -12.82 6.02 -9.19
N LEU A 64 -13.32 5.82 -7.97
CA LEU A 64 -12.59 6.10 -6.74
C LEU A 64 -11.30 5.28 -6.62
N LEU A 65 -11.34 3.97 -6.95
CA LEU A 65 -10.16 3.12 -6.92
C LEU A 65 -9.09 3.55 -7.93
N ARG A 66 -9.51 4.01 -9.13
CA ARG A 66 -8.61 4.60 -10.12
C ARG A 66 -7.98 5.89 -9.60
N ALA A 67 -8.78 6.77 -9.02
CA ALA A 67 -8.27 8.01 -8.41
C ALA A 67 -7.30 7.72 -7.25
N PHE A 68 -7.55 6.70 -6.44
CA PHE A 68 -6.66 6.33 -5.35
C PHE A 68 -5.29 5.79 -5.81
N ASN A 69 -5.18 5.27 -7.03
CA ASN A 69 -3.90 4.88 -7.60
C ASN A 69 -2.93 6.06 -7.78
N GLU A 70 -3.44 7.29 -7.80
CA GLU A 70 -2.62 8.50 -7.89
C GLU A 70 -2.10 9.01 -6.53
N ILE A 71 -2.56 8.41 -5.42
CA ILE A 71 -2.14 8.80 -4.08
C ILE A 71 -0.69 8.38 -3.84
N ARG A 72 0.19 9.36 -3.58
CA ARG A 72 1.62 9.16 -3.27
C ARG A 72 2.00 9.69 -1.90
N THR A 73 1.42 10.80 -1.49
CA THR A 73 1.80 11.56 -0.30
C THR A 73 0.72 11.54 0.79
N LYS A 74 1.08 12.01 1.98
CA LYS A 74 0.10 12.25 3.06
C LYS A 74 -0.90 13.36 2.70
N ALA A 75 -0.47 14.33 1.88
CA ALA A 75 -1.34 15.40 1.40
C ALA A 75 -2.42 14.85 0.47
N ASP A 76 -2.05 14.03 -0.52
CA ASP A 76 -3.00 13.40 -1.45
C ASP A 76 -4.01 12.52 -0.70
N ALA A 77 -3.54 11.73 0.27
CA ALA A 77 -4.43 10.91 1.09
C ALA A 77 -5.42 11.77 1.92
N LYS A 78 -4.98 12.92 2.43
CA LYS A 78 -5.84 13.84 3.16
C LYS A 78 -6.89 14.47 2.23
N GLU A 79 -6.50 14.85 1.03
CA GLU A 79 -7.38 15.40 -0.01
C GLU A 79 -8.42 14.36 -0.46
N ALA A 80 -8.00 13.11 -0.73
CA ALA A 80 -8.90 12.02 -1.03
C ALA A 80 -9.94 11.78 0.08
N LEU A 81 -9.51 11.81 1.36
CA LEU A 81 -10.43 11.67 2.49
C LEU A 81 -11.38 12.87 2.64
N ALA A 82 -10.96 14.08 2.29
CA ALA A 82 -11.81 15.28 2.27
C ALA A 82 -12.87 15.15 1.17
N MET A 83 -12.48 14.81 -0.04
CA MET A 83 -13.38 14.56 -1.18
C MET A 83 -14.40 13.47 -0.86
N LEU A 84 -13.98 12.36 -0.26
CA LEU A 84 -14.88 11.28 0.16
C LEU A 84 -15.90 11.75 1.20
N ARG A 85 -15.48 12.60 2.14
CA ARG A 85 -16.37 13.18 3.15
C ARG A 85 -17.40 14.11 2.54
N ASP A 86 -16.99 14.94 1.59
CA ASP A 86 -17.90 15.88 0.91
C ASP A 86 -18.93 15.15 0.06
N ARG A 87 -18.53 14.08 -0.64
CA ARG A 87 -19.41 13.36 -1.57
C ARG A 87 -20.31 12.34 -0.87
N TYR A 88 -19.79 11.63 0.17
CA TYR A 88 -20.47 10.50 0.79
C TYR A 88 -20.68 10.64 2.30
N GLY A 89 -20.34 11.77 2.89
CA GLY A 89 -20.49 12.02 4.32
C GLY A 89 -19.39 11.36 5.16
N ARG A 90 -19.73 10.92 6.37
CA ARG A 90 -18.75 10.35 7.31
C ARG A 90 -18.02 9.15 6.73
N VAL A 91 -16.70 9.26 6.54
CA VAL A 91 -15.86 8.20 5.97
C VAL A 91 -15.72 7.02 6.94
N PRO A 92 -16.11 5.78 6.56
CA PRO A 92 -15.95 4.58 7.37
C PRO A 92 -14.47 4.24 7.64
N ALA A 93 -14.23 3.40 8.66
CA ALA A 93 -12.88 3.00 9.04
C ALA A 93 -12.17 2.20 7.92
N GLU A 94 -12.92 1.34 7.24
CA GLU A 94 -12.47 0.48 6.13
C GLU A 94 -12.02 1.32 4.92
N ALA A 95 -12.77 2.38 4.59
CA ALA A 95 -12.43 3.30 3.51
C ALA A 95 -11.19 4.17 3.86
N LYS A 96 -11.05 4.59 5.12
CA LYS A 96 -9.83 5.28 5.59
C LYS A 96 -8.61 4.38 5.48
N GLU A 97 -8.74 3.11 5.87
CA GLU A 97 -7.67 2.14 5.78
C GLU A 97 -7.31 1.85 4.31
N LEU A 98 -8.30 1.79 3.43
CA LEU A 98 -8.08 1.64 1.99
C LEU A 98 -7.23 2.79 1.42
N VAL A 99 -7.60 4.04 1.66
CA VAL A 99 -6.83 5.23 1.22
C VAL A 99 -5.40 5.19 1.80
N ARG A 100 -5.26 4.79 3.07
CA ARG A 100 -3.95 4.61 3.70
C ARG A 100 -3.10 3.56 2.98
N GLN A 101 -3.68 2.41 2.62
CA GLN A 101 -2.97 1.34 1.92
C GLN A 101 -2.52 1.76 0.52
N PHE A 102 -3.32 2.53 -0.22
CA PHE A 102 -2.89 3.09 -1.50
C PHE A 102 -1.64 3.97 -1.36
N ARG A 103 -1.63 4.87 -0.38
CA ARG A 103 -0.46 5.70 -0.10
C ARG A 103 0.76 4.87 0.33
N LEU A 104 0.57 3.85 1.15
CA LEU A 104 1.66 2.99 1.61
C LEU A 104 2.24 2.14 0.48
N ARG A 105 1.43 1.72 -0.50
CA ARG A 105 1.94 1.03 -1.69
C ARG A 105 2.95 1.88 -2.45
N ALA A 106 2.66 3.17 -2.64
CA ALA A 106 3.59 4.08 -3.29
C ALA A 106 4.91 4.18 -2.50
N LEU A 107 4.85 4.41 -1.18
CA LEU A 107 6.03 4.45 -0.31
C LEU A 107 6.83 3.13 -0.36
N PHE A 108 6.16 1.99 -0.28
CA PHE A 108 6.82 0.69 -0.28
C PHE A 108 7.49 0.40 -1.63
N ALA A 109 6.86 0.79 -2.74
CA ALA A 109 7.45 0.68 -4.07
C ALA A 109 8.73 1.50 -4.21
N GLU A 110 8.74 2.75 -3.71
CA GLU A 110 9.92 3.61 -3.67
C GLU A 110 11.07 3.00 -2.85
N CYS A 111 10.73 2.25 -1.79
CA CYS A 111 11.69 1.50 -0.98
C CYS A 111 12.05 0.11 -1.56
N SER A 112 11.74 -0.15 -2.82
CA SER A 112 11.97 -1.43 -3.51
C SER A 112 11.24 -2.64 -2.92
N LEU A 113 10.22 -2.44 -2.07
CA LEU A 113 9.39 -3.52 -1.55
C LEU A 113 8.37 -3.98 -2.59
N THR A 114 8.13 -5.29 -2.65
CA THR A 114 7.11 -5.91 -3.52
C THR A 114 6.02 -6.61 -2.73
N ARG A 115 6.31 -7.04 -1.50
CA ARG A 115 5.35 -7.62 -0.57
C ARG A 115 5.67 -7.24 0.86
N VAL A 116 4.64 -6.98 1.66
CA VAL A 116 4.74 -6.66 3.08
C VAL A 116 3.65 -7.40 3.83
N SER A 117 4.03 -8.34 4.70
CA SER A 117 3.10 -9.14 5.50
C SER A 117 3.43 -9.03 6.99
N TRP A 118 2.42 -8.79 7.82
CA TRP A 118 2.56 -8.80 9.28
C TRP A 118 2.34 -10.21 9.85
N ARG A 119 3.29 -10.69 10.64
CA ARG A 119 3.25 -12.01 11.30
C ARG A 119 3.81 -11.91 12.73
N GLN A 120 2.98 -11.93 13.74
CA GLN A 120 3.37 -12.06 15.16
C GLN A 120 4.66 -11.28 15.54
N ASP A 121 4.60 -9.95 15.57
CA ASP A 121 5.70 -9.04 15.91
C ASP A 121 6.85 -8.97 14.90
N LEU A 122 6.67 -9.51 13.69
CA LEU A 122 7.65 -9.38 12.62
C LEU A 122 6.99 -9.05 11.27
N TRP A 123 7.74 -8.43 10.41
CA TRP A 123 7.41 -8.21 9.02
C TRP A 123 8.10 -9.24 8.15
N LEU A 124 7.35 -9.99 7.37
CA LEU A 124 7.88 -10.69 6.22
C LEU A 124 7.80 -9.74 5.04
N ILE A 125 8.95 -9.41 4.46
CA ILE A 125 9.07 -8.50 3.33
C ILE A 125 9.71 -9.20 2.14
N GLU A 126 9.22 -8.85 0.95
CA GLU A 126 9.88 -9.18 -0.31
C GLU A 126 10.34 -7.86 -0.96
N TYR A 127 11.52 -7.87 -1.57
CA TYR A 127 12.14 -6.69 -2.14
C TYR A 127 12.87 -7.02 -3.46
N ARG A 128 13.01 -6.02 -4.30
CA ARG A 128 13.74 -6.11 -5.59
C ARG A 128 15.21 -5.77 -5.42
N ASP A 129 15.49 -4.69 -4.70
CA ASP A 129 16.85 -4.21 -4.46
C ASP A 129 17.14 -4.07 -2.98
N ARG A 130 18.12 -4.86 -2.53
CA ARG A 130 18.56 -4.91 -1.14
C ARG A 130 19.28 -3.64 -0.71
N ALA A 131 20.12 -3.09 -1.59
CA ALA A 131 20.93 -1.92 -1.26
C ALA A 131 20.04 -0.69 -1.00
N THR A 132 19.03 -0.48 -1.83
CA THR A 132 18.03 0.57 -1.63
C THR A 132 17.30 0.40 -0.30
N LEU A 133 16.84 -0.82 0.01
CA LEU A 133 16.13 -1.08 1.26
C LEU A 133 17.02 -0.86 2.49
N GLU A 134 18.24 -1.38 2.50
CA GLU A 134 19.19 -1.20 3.61
C GLU A 134 19.57 0.28 3.79
N GLY A 135 19.75 1.02 2.71
CA GLY A 135 20.01 2.46 2.74
C GLY A 135 18.87 3.25 3.40
N VAL A 136 17.63 2.95 3.03
CA VAL A 136 16.44 3.59 3.61
C VAL A 136 16.29 3.24 5.10
N LEU A 137 16.40 1.97 5.46
CA LEU A 137 16.27 1.51 6.85
C LEU A 137 17.40 2.05 7.72
N GLY A 138 18.63 2.14 7.22
CA GLY A 138 19.79 2.70 7.92
C GLY A 138 19.61 4.18 8.30
N SER A 139 18.85 4.94 7.55
CA SER A 139 18.59 6.37 7.81
C SER A 139 17.63 6.60 8.99
N SER A 140 16.88 5.59 9.42
CA SER A 140 15.83 5.74 10.44
C SER A 140 16.34 6.02 11.86
N GLY A 141 17.61 5.73 12.14
CA GLY A 141 18.19 5.79 13.48
C GLY A 141 17.58 4.80 14.49
N ALA A 142 16.63 3.96 14.06
CA ALA A 142 16.09 2.85 14.84
C ALA A 142 17.00 1.62 14.68
N LYS A 143 17.10 0.80 15.74
CA LYS A 143 17.78 -0.50 15.62
C LYS A 143 16.88 -1.44 14.84
N ILE A 144 17.13 -1.57 13.54
CA ILE A 144 16.36 -2.41 12.63
C ILE A 144 17.22 -3.64 12.29
N GLU A 145 16.67 -4.81 12.52
CA GLU A 145 17.32 -6.07 12.19
C GLU A 145 16.63 -6.69 10.97
N LEU A 146 17.37 -6.70 9.85
CA LEU A 146 16.95 -7.34 8.63
C LEU A 146 17.58 -8.74 8.57
N ARG A 147 16.78 -9.79 8.66
CA ARG A 147 17.22 -11.18 8.58
C ARG A 147 16.87 -11.78 7.21
N PRO A 148 17.83 -11.91 6.30
CA PRO A 148 17.57 -12.49 4.98
C PRO A 148 16.97 -13.90 5.05
N GLN A 149 16.01 -14.17 4.17
CA GLN A 149 15.32 -15.46 4.03
C GLN A 149 15.36 -15.91 2.56
N GLY A 150 16.59 -16.08 2.05
CA GLY A 150 16.80 -16.37 0.64
C GLY A 150 16.84 -15.11 -0.24
N GLN A 151 16.74 -15.31 -1.55
CA GLN A 151 16.85 -14.22 -2.51
C GLN A 151 15.58 -13.34 -2.52
N GLY A 152 15.72 -12.04 -2.32
CA GLY A 152 14.63 -11.07 -2.38
C GLY A 152 13.62 -11.15 -1.22
N ARG A 153 13.95 -11.86 -0.12
CA ARG A 153 13.09 -12.00 1.07
C ARG A 153 13.85 -11.74 2.35
N ALA A 154 13.18 -11.13 3.32
CA ALA A 154 13.74 -10.98 4.65
C ALA A 154 12.66 -10.88 5.73
N PHE A 155 13.04 -11.21 6.96
CA PHE A 155 12.31 -10.81 8.15
C PHE A 155 12.85 -9.47 8.64
N LEU A 156 11.93 -8.56 8.94
CA LEU A 156 12.22 -7.29 9.60
C LEU A 156 11.60 -7.34 10.99
N MET A 157 12.47 -7.33 11.99
CA MET A 157 12.04 -7.44 13.39
C MET A 157 11.40 -6.13 13.86
N ALA A 158 10.13 -6.16 14.18
CA ALA A 158 9.44 -5.05 14.81
C ALA A 158 9.70 -5.03 16.34
N PRO A 159 9.54 -3.89 17.00
CA PRO A 159 9.50 -3.84 18.46
C PRO A 159 8.42 -4.76 19.03
N LYS A 160 8.72 -5.45 20.12
CA LYS A 160 7.79 -6.41 20.74
C LYS A 160 6.50 -5.74 21.23
N GLY A 161 5.39 -6.48 21.23
CA GLY A 161 4.10 -6.03 21.76
C GLY A 161 3.35 -5.05 20.87
N LEU A 162 3.77 -4.85 19.63
CA LEU A 162 3.02 -4.06 18.65
C LEU A 162 1.92 -4.93 18.02
N ASN A 163 0.72 -4.37 17.90
CA ASN A 163 -0.29 -4.93 17.00
C ASN A 163 0.00 -4.52 15.54
N ALA A 164 -0.67 -5.14 14.57
CA ALA A 164 -0.47 -4.87 13.15
C ALA A 164 -0.53 -3.37 12.80
N ARG A 165 -1.46 -2.62 13.38
CA ARG A 165 -1.62 -1.17 13.13
C ARG A 165 -0.42 -0.36 13.60
N LYS A 166 0.02 -0.58 14.85
CA LYS A 166 1.21 0.09 15.42
C LYS A 166 2.49 -0.37 14.73
N GLY A 167 2.57 -1.66 14.38
CA GLY A 167 3.65 -2.20 13.57
C GLY A 167 3.76 -1.50 12.21
N LEU A 168 2.62 -1.24 11.55
CA LEU A 168 2.58 -0.51 10.29
C LEU A 168 3.02 0.95 10.45
N GLU A 169 2.61 1.63 11.52
CA GLU A 169 3.06 2.99 11.83
C GLU A 169 4.57 3.04 12.09
N TRP A 170 5.11 2.03 12.76
CA TRP A 170 6.53 1.90 12.97
C TRP A 170 7.30 1.65 11.66
N LEU A 171 6.82 0.72 10.82
CA LEU A 171 7.43 0.42 9.53
C LEU A 171 7.43 1.66 8.61
N GLU A 172 6.29 2.36 8.52
CA GLU A 172 6.19 3.62 7.77
C GLU A 172 7.21 4.65 8.26
N ALA A 173 7.31 4.85 9.57
CA ALA A 173 8.25 5.80 10.15
C ALA A 173 9.72 5.37 9.90
N ALA A 174 10.00 4.07 9.96
CA ALA A 174 11.32 3.53 9.67
C ALA A 174 11.75 3.77 8.22
N LEU A 175 10.83 3.53 7.27
CA LEU A 175 11.10 3.74 5.84
C LEU A 175 11.21 5.22 5.47
N LEU A 176 10.56 6.12 6.21
CA LEU A 176 10.66 7.57 6.00
C LEU A 176 11.87 8.21 6.73
N GLY A 177 12.67 7.42 7.46
CA GLY A 177 13.75 7.96 8.29
C GLY A 177 13.25 8.84 9.45
N ASP A 178 11.97 8.68 9.87
CA ASP A 178 11.36 9.49 10.92
C ASP A 178 11.80 9.00 12.31
N SER A 179 12.22 9.93 13.15
CA SER A 179 12.56 9.70 14.57
C SER A 179 11.43 9.04 15.38
N LYS A 180 10.19 9.05 14.85
CA LYS A 180 9.03 8.33 15.41
C LYS A 180 9.30 6.83 15.51
N ALA A 181 10.00 6.21 14.55
CA ALA A 181 10.37 4.80 14.60
C ALA A 181 11.20 4.48 15.85
N LYS A 182 12.19 5.33 16.18
CA LYS A 182 13.01 5.19 17.38
C LYS A 182 12.17 5.34 18.66
N ARG A 183 11.25 6.30 18.71
CA ARG A 183 10.35 6.51 19.86
C ARG A 183 9.44 5.33 20.12
N ILE A 184 8.86 4.75 19.06
CA ILE A 184 8.02 3.55 19.17
C ILE A 184 8.85 2.37 19.68
N SER A 185 10.09 2.19 19.17
CA SER A 185 10.98 1.13 19.63
C SER A 185 11.33 1.24 21.12
N LEU A 186 11.59 2.45 21.62
CA LEU A 186 11.89 2.69 23.03
C LEU A 186 10.68 2.45 23.95
N ALA A 187 9.49 2.87 23.53
CA ALA A 187 8.25 2.68 24.30
C ALA A 187 7.83 1.21 24.43
N SER A 188 8.32 0.34 23.53
CA SER A 188 8.00 -1.10 23.56
C SER A 188 8.98 -1.92 24.42
N GLN A 189 9.98 -1.28 25.06
CA GLN A 189 10.96 -1.93 25.92
C GLN A 189 10.64 -1.79 27.43
N ILE A 190 9.59 -1.03 27.76
CA ILE A 190 9.08 -0.80 29.12
C ILE A 190 7.87 -1.71 29.36
#